data_1fa2c0b573fac56ff483eaa5d05c4d80
#
_entry.id   1fa2c0b573fac56ff483eaa5d05c4d80
#
_cell.length_a   1.000
_cell.length_b   1.000
_cell.length_c   1.000
_cell.angle_alpha   90.00
_cell.angle_beta   90.00
_cell.angle_gamma   90.00
#
_symmetry.space_group_name_H-M   'P 1'
#
loop_
_entity.id
_entity.type
_entity.pdbx_description
1 polymer ?
#
loop_
_entity_poly.entity_id
_entity_poly.type
_entity_poly.pdbx_seq_one_letter_code
_entity_poly.pdbx_strand_id
1 'polypeptide(L)'
;MTTDEYDFQLPTNDPYRRGLIAPLWLTVLALLGTLAALGATVIGLTDAFFLVIAVFFLALFGGITLIVWIWGRGHTRRAAAFLASDRPLVRWTYSTLEWERLKETVWEEEGGDWKVQLGCLTVLFAITGALTGLLIGADEGVGQAILGGALGILGGSAIGGVIGGVVAGSQHLAMRRAYSRSEPGEVALGRDEVYALGNYFKGNGTSSYVRRVTLHHDAPVRLHVEIQLPPRVRGPVEEAWMLPVPSHMVEMVERVLPMLAPESNP
;
A
#
# COMPACT_ATOMS: atom_id res chain seq x y z
N MET A 1 -11.89 16.16 -30.29
CA MET A 1 -11.61 14.74 -29.97
C MET A 1 -11.03 14.77 -28.56
N THR A 2 -11.92 14.78 -27.57
CA THR A 2 -11.56 14.78 -26.16
C THR A 2 -10.95 13.40 -25.89
N THR A 3 -9.68 13.38 -25.55
CA THR A 3 -9.04 12.23 -24.91
C THR A 3 -9.76 12.02 -23.59
N ASP A 4 -10.77 11.13 -23.60
CA ASP A 4 -11.30 10.59 -22.37
C ASP A 4 -10.11 9.97 -21.63
N GLU A 5 -9.69 10.63 -20.59
CA GLU A 5 -8.65 10.20 -19.65
C GLU A 5 -9.16 8.89 -19.04
N TYR A 6 -8.67 7.77 -19.60
CA TYR A 6 -9.09 6.45 -19.17
C TYR A 6 -8.46 6.18 -17.79
N ASP A 7 -9.27 6.42 -16.78
CA ASP A 7 -8.93 6.10 -15.38
C ASP A 7 -8.84 4.56 -15.23
N PHE A 8 -7.64 4.01 -15.43
CA PHE A 8 -7.33 2.60 -15.27
C PHE A 8 -7.07 2.32 -13.79
N GLN A 9 -8.11 1.99 -13.04
CA GLN A 9 -7.94 1.52 -11.66
C GLN A 9 -7.59 0.02 -11.65
N LEU A 10 -6.32 -0.30 -11.88
CA LEU A 10 -5.83 -1.65 -11.67
C LEU A 10 -5.59 -1.89 -10.17
N PRO A 11 -5.91 -3.10 -9.69
CA PRO A 11 -5.61 -3.43 -8.29
C PRO A 11 -4.10 -3.30 -8.07
N THR A 12 -3.75 -2.50 -7.08
CA THR A 12 -2.36 -2.26 -6.72
C THR A 12 -1.67 -3.57 -6.33
N ASN A 13 -0.53 -3.89 -6.95
CA ASN A 13 0.22 -5.13 -6.70
C ASN A 13 0.43 -5.39 -5.21
N ASP A 14 0.05 -6.57 -4.78
CA ASP A 14 0.14 -7.14 -3.44
C ASP A 14 0.22 -6.07 -2.33
N PRO A 15 -0.92 -5.55 -1.83
CA PRO A 15 -0.96 -4.46 -0.86
C PRO A 15 -0.19 -4.81 0.43
N TYR A 16 -0.06 -6.10 0.73
CA TYR A 16 0.70 -6.56 1.89
C TYR A 16 2.21 -6.50 1.68
N ARG A 17 2.68 -6.76 0.47
CA ARG A 17 4.10 -6.66 0.14
C ARG A 17 4.57 -5.21 0.13
N ARG A 18 3.73 -4.30 -0.37
CA ARG A 18 3.96 -2.85 -0.28
C ARG A 18 3.84 -2.36 1.16
N GLY A 19 2.79 -2.79 1.85
CA GLY A 19 2.57 -2.46 3.26
C GLY A 19 3.68 -2.92 4.20
N LEU A 20 4.48 -3.94 3.80
CA LEU A 20 5.59 -4.46 4.60
C LEU A 20 6.88 -3.65 4.46
N ILE A 21 7.10 -3.01 3.32
CA ILE A 21 8.37 -2.31 3.04
C ILE A 21 8.56 -1.11 3.97
N ALA A 22 7.55 -0.27 4.13
CA ALA A 22 7.64 0.90 4.98
C ALA A 22 7.84 0.54 6.47
N PRO A 23 7.04 -0.34 7.11
CA PRO A 23 7.25 -0.78 8.47
C PRO A 23 8.60 -1.47 8.67
N LEU A 24 9.08 -2.24 7.71
CA LEU A 24 10.38 -2.90 7.77
C LEU A 24 11.52 -1.87 7.87
N TRP A 25 11.52 -0.85 7.01
CA TRP A 25 12.52 0.22 7.05
C TRP A 25 12.45 1.03 8.35
N LEU A 26 11.24 1.34 8.82
CA LEU A 26 11.05 2.02 10.11
C LEU A 26 11.58 1.18 11.28
N THR A 27 11.39 -0.15 11.23
CA THR A 27 11.94 -1.08 12.22
C THR A 27 13.47 -1.09 12.18
N VAL A 28 14.08 -1.12 10.99
CA VAL A 28 15.55 -1.06 10.83
C VAL A 28 16.09 0.27 11.37
N LEU A 29 15.46 1.39 11.04
CA LEU A 29 15.87 2.71 11.54
C LEU A 29 15.70 2.82 13.05
N ALA A 30 14.60 2.29 13.62
CA ALA A 30 14.38 2.24 15.05
C ALA A 30 15.43 1.37 15.76
N LEU A 31 15.83 0.24 15.16
CA LEU A 31 16.90 -0.60 15.68
C LEU A 31 18.24 0.14 15.71
N LEU A 32 18.60 0.79 14.61
CA LEU A 32 19.83 1.59 14.54
C LEU A 32 19.82 2.74 15.55
N GLY A 33 18.68 3.44 15.70
CA GLY A 33 18.48 4.49 16.69
C GLY A 33 18.61 3.96 18.12
N THR A 34 18.08 2.76 18.40
CA THR A 34 18.19 2.12 19.72
C THR A 34 19.63 1.74 20.04
N LEU A 35 20.38 1.20 19.08
CA LEU A 35 21.80 0.89 19.24
C LEU A 35 22.63 2.14 19.47
N ALA A 36 22.35 3.22 18.75
CA ALA A 36 23.02 4.51 18.94
C ALA A 36 22.70 5.12 20.32
N ALA A 37 21.41 5.09 20.75
CA ALA A 37 21.00 5.56 22.06
C ALA A 37 21.66 4.75 23.19
N LEU A 38 21.74 3.43 23.05
CA LEU A 38 22.41 2.56 24.00
C LEU A 38 23.90 2.92 24.12
N GLY A 39 24.59 3.08 22.99
CA GLY A 39 25.98 3.50 22.96
C GLY A 39 26.19 4.86 23.64
N ALA A 40 25.36 5.85 23.30
CA ALA A 40 25.42 7.19 23.89
C ALA A 40 25.15 7.18 25.42
N THR A 41 24.21 6.35 25.89
CA THR A 41 23.93 6.19 27.34
C THR A 41 25.11 5.54 28.07
N VAL A 42 25.73 4.51 27.48
CA VAL A 42 26.87 3.81 28.07
C VAL A 42 28.08 4.73 28.23
N ILE A 43 28.32 5.65 27.31
CA ILE A 43 29.43 6.63 27.39
C ILE A 43 29.02 7.92 28.10
N GLY A 44 27.80 7.97 28.69
CA GLY A 44 27.35 9.10 29.51
C GLY A 44 26.98 10.36 28.72
N LEU A 45 26.74 10.26 27.42
CA LEU A 45 26.34 11.38 26.56
C LEU A 45 24.83 11.68 26.60
N THR A 46 24.00 10.70 26.98
CA THR A 46 22.54 10.84 27.02
C THR A 46 21.95 10.13 28.23
N ASP A 47 20.78 10.59 28.69
CA ASP A 47 20.02 9.97 29.75
C ASP A 47 19.33 8.68 29.32
N ALA A 48 19.07 7.78 30.25
CA ALA A 48 18.34 6.52 30.03
C ALA A 48 16.94 6.74 29.44
N PHE A 49 16.38 7.94 29.60
CA PHE A 49 15.08 8.31 28.98
C PHE A 49 15.06 8.16 27.45
N PHE A 50 16.14 8.59 26.78
CA PHE A 50 16.24 8.44 25.31
C PHE A 50 16.30 6.98 24.88
N LEU A 51 16.93 6.12 25.67
CA LEU A 51 16.96 4.69 25.42
C LEU A 51 15.56 4.09 25.55
N VAL A 52 14.78 4.48 26.55
CA VAL A 52 13.40 4.03 26.74
C VAL A 52 12.53 4.39 25.51
N ILE A 53 12.63 5.64 25.03
CA ILE A 53 11.92 6.10 23.83
C ILE A 53 12.33 5.28 22.61
N ALA A 54 13.62 5.06 22.40
CA ALA A 54 14.13 4.31 21.27
C ALA A 54 13.64 2.84 21.28
N VAL A 55 13.65 2.19 22.44
CA VAL A 55 13.11 0.83 22.63
C VAL A 55 11.60 0.79 22.35
N PHE A 56 10.86 1.80 22.80
CA PHE A 56 9.42 1.91 22.53
C PHE A 56 9.14 1.95 21.02
N PHE A 57 9.84 2.79 20.26
CA PHE A 57 9.67 2.85 18.81
C PHE A 57 10.08 1.55 18.10
N LEU A 58 11.14 0.89 18.58
CA LEU A 58 11.54 -0.42 18.05
C LEU A 58 10.45 -1.46 18.28
N ALA A 59 9.86 -1.53 19.46
CA ALA A 59 8.76 -2.44 19.77
C ALA A 59 7.52 -2.13 18.94
N LEU A 60 7.18 -0.84 18.76
CA LEU A 60 6.04 -0.38 17.97
C LEU A 60 6.19 -0.77 16.49
N PHE A 61 7.28 -0.37 15.84
CA PHE A 61 7.49 -0.65 14.42
C PHE A 61 7.76 -2.13 14.15
N GLY A 62 8.48 -2.81 15.05
CA GLY A 62 8.69 -4.25 14.97
C GLY A 62 7.36 -5.02 15.08
N GLY A 63 6.49 -4.62 16.00
CA GLY A 63 5.15 -5.18 16.15
C GLY A 63 4.28 -4.97 14.90
N ILE A 64 4.25 -3.75 14.35
CA ILE A 64 3.53 -3.46 13.10
C ILE A 64 4.08 -4.32 11.95
N THR A 65 5.40 -4.41 11.81
CA THR A 65 6.04 -5.22 10.75
C THR A 65 5.66 -6.68 10.87
N LEU A 66 5.68 -7.23 12.09
CA LEU A 66 5.30 -8.61 12.36
C LEU A 66 3.83 -8.88 12.00
N ILE A 67 2.92 -7.99 12.40
CA ILE A 67 1.48 -8.11 12.10
C ILE A 67 1.27 -8.10 10.58
N VAL A 68 1.85 -7.13 9.87
CA VAL A 68 1.71 -7.03 8.40
C VAL A 68 2.29 -8.27 7.71
N TRP A 69 3.40 -8.80 8.21
CA TRP A 69 4.02 -10.01 7.66
C TRP A 69 3.16 -11.27 7.86
N ILE A 70 2.58 -11.46 9.06
CA ILE A 70 1.69 -12.60 9.34
C ILE A 70 0.46 -12.53 8.44
N TRP A 71 -0.16 -11.35 8.32
CA TRP A 71 -1.35 -11.14 7.50
C TRP A 71 -1.05 -11.34 6.00
N GLY A 72 0.08 -10.80 5.53
CA GLY A 72 0.52 -10.95 4.14
C GLY A 72 0.75 -12.42 3.76
N ARG A 73 1.38 -13.21 4.64
CA ARG A 73 1.55 -14.65 4.41
C ARG A 73 0.22 -15.40 4.30
N GLY A 74 -0.74 -15.05 5.16
CA GLY A 74 -2.08 -15.64 5.10
C GLY A 74 -2.79 -15.33 3.78
N HIS A 75 -2.67 -14.09 3.33
CA HIS A 75 -3.26 -13.61 2.07
C HIS A 75 -2.65 -14.32 0.85
N THR A 76 -1.32 -14.35 0.76
CA THR A 76 -0.61 -15.02 -0.35
C THR A 76 -0.94 -16.51 -0.44
N ARG A 77 -1.04 -17.21 0.71
CA ARG A 77 -1.44 -18.63 0.75
C ARG A 77 -2.87 -18.84 0.25
N ARG A 78 -3.80 -17.96 0.62
CA ARG A 78 -5.21 -18.04 0.16
C ARG A 78 -5.30 -17.78 -1.34
N ALA A 79 -4.59 -16.78 -1.86
CA ALA A 79 -4.51 -16.50 -3.28
C ALA A 79 -3.97 -17.71 -4.06
N ALA A 80 -2.86 -18.29 -3.61
CA ALA A 80 -2.28 -19.48 -4.23
C ALA A 80 -3.24 -20.68 -4.19
N ALA A 81 -3.93 -20.90 -3.06
CA ALA A 81 -4.92 -21.95 -2.93
C ALA A 81 -6.13 -21.75 -3.85
N PHE A 82 -6.57 -20.50 -4.05
CA PHE A 82 -7.62 -20.16 -5.02
C PHE A 82 -7.19 -20.47 -6.44
N LEU A 83 -6.00 -20.01 -6.85
CA LEU A 83 -5.46 -20.25 -8.19
C LEU A 83 -5.21 -21.73 -8.50
N ALA A 84 -4.88 -22.54 -7.48
CA ALA A 84 -4.66 -23.98 -7.61
C ALA A 84 -5.94 -24.81 -7.54
N SER A 85 -7.08 -24.20 -7.25
CA SER A 85 -8.37 -24.88 -7.13
C SER A 85 -9.20 -24.79 -8.42
N ASP A 86 -10.26 -25.59 -8.52
CA ASP A 86 -11.26 -25.51 -9.61
C ASP A 86 -12.35 -24.46 -9.35
N ARG A 87 -12.12 -23.54 -8.38
CA ARG A 87 -13.08 -22.48 -8.03
C ARG A 87 -13.13 -21.30 -9.00
N PRO A 88 -12.04 -20.91 -9.69
CA PRO A 88 -12.13 -19.88 -10.71
C PRO A 88 -13.09 -20.30 -11.83
N LEU A 89 -14.10 -19.47 -12.07
CA LEU A 89 -15.04 -19.65 -13.19
C LEU A 89 -14.40 -19.23 -14.50
N VAL A 90 -13.53 -18.23 -14.46
CA VAL A 90 -12.73 -17.78 -15.59
C VAL A 90 -11.33 -17.39 -15.13
N ARG A 91 -10.34 -17.69 -15.96
CA ARG A 91 -8.93 -17.39 -15.71
C ARG A 91 -8.25 -17.02 -17.01
N TRP A 92 -7.44 -15.96 -17.00
CA TRP A 92 -6.60 -15.61 -18.14
C TRP A 92 -5.26 -15.07 -17.70
N THR A 93 -4.30 -15.16 -18.59
CA THR A 93 -2.98 -14.58 -18.47
C THR A 93 -2.79 -13.63 -19.63
N TYR A 94 -2.24 -12.46 -19.38
CA TYR A 94 -1.94 -11.52 -20.46
C TYR A 94 -0.79 -12.03 -21.32
N SER A 95 -0.81 -11.75 -22.60
CA SER A 95 0.36 -11.92 -23.45
C SER A 95 1.47 -10.96 -23.04
N THR A 96 2.71 -11.26 -23.39
CA THR A 96 3.85 -10.37 -23.04
C THR A 96 3.63 -8.94 -23.56
N LEU A 97 3.06 -8.79 -24.76
CA LEU A 97 2.81 -7.48 -25.36
C LEU A 97 1.69 -6.71 -24.63
N GLU A 98 0.60 -7.38 -24.29
CA GLU A 98 -0.49 -6.78 -23.49
C GLU A 98 0.02 -6.38 -22.11
N TRP A 99 0.84 -7.24 -21.50
CA TRP A 99 1.43 -6.98 -20.19
C TRP A 99 2.37 -5.79 -20.19
N GLU A 100 3.21 -5.61 -21.20
CA GLU A 100 4.07 -4.44 -21.33
C GLU A 100 3.26 -3.13 -21.45
N ARG A 101 2.21 -3.12 -22.24
CA ARG A 101 1.32 -1.95 -22.38
C ARG A 101 0.61 -1.63 -21.07
N LEU A 102 0.11 -2.65 -20.37
CA LEU A 102 -0.52 -2.47 -19.06
C LEU A 102 0.43 -1.90 -18.02
N LYS A 103 1.69 -2.37 -18.00
CA LYS A 103 2.71 -1.86 -17.08
C LYS A 103 2.98 -0.38 -17.30
N GLU A 104 3.05 0.09 -18.54
CA GLU A 104 3.26 1.50 -18.84
C GLU A 104 2.13 2.36 -18.27
N THR A 105 0.87 1.98 -18.52
CA THR A 105 -0.30 2.71 -18.03
C THR A 105 -0.34 2.77 -16.50
N VAL A 106 -0.16 1.62 -15.85
CA VAL A 106 -0.15 1.54 -14.37
C VAL A 106 1.00 2.36 -13.76
N TRP A 107 2.14 2.37 -14.43
CA TRP A 107 3.29 3.12 -13.97
C TRP A 107 3.06 4.63 -14.00
N GLU A 108 2.40 5.12 -15.02
CA GLU A 108 2.06 6.54 -15.15
C GLU A 108 1.08 7.00 -14.05
N GLU A 109 0.08 6.20 -13.74
CA GLU A 109 -0.93 6.52 -12.72
C GLU A 109 -0.39 6.44 -11.28
N GLU A 110 0.34 5.37 -10.94
CA GLU A 110 0.84 5.15 -9.58
C GLU A 110 2.11 5.95 -9.21
N GLY A 111 2.76 6.56 -10.20
CA GLY A 111 4.03 7.28 -10.02
C GLY A 111 3.95 8.54 -9.15
N GLY A 112 2.73 9.01 -8.82
CA GLY A 112 2.51 10.24 -8.05
C GLY A 112 2.48 10.09 -6.53
N ASP A 113 2.05 8.96 -6.02
CA ASP A 113 1.72 8.78 -4.59
C ASP A 113 2.91 8.89 -3.63
N TRP A 114 4.11 8.55 -4.08
CA TRP A 114 5.31 8.65 -3.25
C TRP A 114 5.63 10.08 -2.81
N LYS A 115 5.29 11.09 -3.62
CA LYS A 115 5.51 12.51 -3.31
C LYS A 115 4.63 12.96 -2.15
N VAL A 116 3.38 12.48 -2.14
CA VAL A 116 2.42 12.77 -1.06
C VAL A 116 2.90 12.13 0.25
N GLN A 117 3.35 10.88 0.21
CA GLN A 117 3.88 10.18 1.38
C GLN A 117 5.13 10.87 1.94
N LEU A 118 6.06 11.28 1.07
CA LEU A 118 7.25 12.04 1.46
C LEU A 118 6.85 13.36 2.14
N GLY A 119 5.93 14.11 1.54
CA GLY A 119 5.43 15.37 2.10
C GLY A 119 4.78 15.18 3.47
N CYS A 120 3.89 14.20 3.63
CA CYS A 120 3.23 13.91 4.90
C CYS A 120 4.22 13.54 6.01
N LEU A 121 5.21 12.71 5.73
CA LEU A 121 6.25 12.33 6.71
C LEU A 121 7.10 13.54 7.10
N THR A 122 7.54 14.34 6.13
CA THR A 122 8.32 15.55 6.40
C THR A 122 7.57 16.53 7.29
N VAL A 123 6.29 16.78 7.02
CA VAL A 123 5.45 17.68 7.83
C VAL A 123 5.23 17.11 9.23
N LEU A 124 4.96 15.81 9.36
CA LEU A 124 4.77 15.16 10.66
C LEU A 124 6.00 15.31 11.55
N PHE A 125 7.19 15.02 11.02
CA PHE A 125 8.44 15.15 11.75
C PHE A 125 8.80 16.62 12.05
N ALA A 126 8.46 17.56 11.17
CA ALA A 126 8.62 18.99 11.41
C ALA A 126 7.77 19.46 12.62
N ILE A 127 6.49 19.07 12.66
CA ILE A 127 5.60 19.39 13.78
C ILE A 127 6.09 18.76 15.08
N THR A 128 6.45 17.49 15.04
CA THR A 128 6.98 16.78 16.22
C THR A 128 8.28 17.43 16.72
N GLY A 129 9.19 17.77 15.81
CA GLY A 129 10.42 18.48 16.13
C GLY A 129 10.17 19.86 16.74
N ALA A 130 9.22 20.63 16.16
CA ALA A 130 8.81 21.92 16.70
C ALA A 130 8.31 21.82 18.14
N LEU A 131 7.40 20.91 18.41
CA LEU A 131 6.84 20.70 19.75
C LEU A 131 7.92 20.26 20.73
N THR A 132 8.79 19.33 20.35
CA THR A 132 9.91 18.89 21.20
C THR A 132 10.87 20.03 21.48
N GLY A 133 11.25 20.80 20.47
CA GLY A 133 12.16 21.95 20.64
C GLY A 133 11.55 23.07 21.49
N LEU A 134 10.25 23.35 21.33
CA LEU A 134 9.54 24.30 22.20
C LEU A 134 9.53 23.84 23.66
N LEU A 135 9.25 22.57 23.93
CA LEU A 135 9.21 22.02 25.28
C LEU A 135 10.59 22.06 25.97
N ILE A 136 11.64 21.67 25.25
CA ILE A 136 12.99 21.69 25.77
C ILE A 136 13.45 23.13 26.07
N GLY A 137 13.13 24.08 25.16
CA GLY A 137 13.54 25.49 25.36
C GLY A 137 12.67 26.25 26.35
N ALA A 138 11.50 25.74 26.74
CA ALA A 138 10.56 26.43 27.61
C ALA A 138 11.12 26.64 29.05
N ASP A 139 11.93 25.70 29.52
CA ASP A 139 12.57 25.79 30.87
C ASP A 139 13.60 26.90 30.94
N GLU A 140 14.17 27.33 29.83
CA GLU A 140 15.19 28.38 29.74
C GLU A 140 14.63 29.77 29.40
N GLY A 141 13.32 29.86 29.14
CA GLY A 141 12.58 31.10 28.85
C GLY A 141 12.09 31.22 27.43
N VAL A 142 11.22 32.22 27.18
CA VAL A 142 10.48 32.36 25.91
C VAL A 142 11.40 32.47 24.69
N GLY A 143 12.52 33.15 24.78
CA GLY A 143 13.47 33.27 23.67
C GLY A 143 14.08 31.93 23.26
N GLN A 144 14.46 31.11 24.22
CA GLN A 144 15.00 29.78 24.03
C GLN A 144 13.94 28.81 23.52
N ALA A 145 12.70 28.93 23.99
CA ALA A 145 11.57 28.15 23.45
C ALA A 145 11.38 28.40 21.95
N ILE A 146 11.37 29.66 21.51
CA ILE A 146 11.21 30.01 20.08
C ILE A 146 12.39 29.46 19.26
N LEU A 147 13.62 29.63 19.75
CA LEU A 147 14.82 29.13 19.08
C LEU A 147 14.78 27.58 18.99
N GLY A 148 14.46 26.93 20.11
CA GLY A 148 14.31 25.47 20.18
C GLY A 148 13.24 24.96 19.20
N GLY A 149 12.08 25.62 19.14
CA GLY A 149 11.03 25.31 18.18
C GLY A 149 11.49 25.44 16.72
N ALA A 150 12.20 26.52 16.38
CA ALA A 150 12.73 26.73 15.03
C ALA A 150 13.78 25.66 14.63
N LEU A 151 14.72 25.36 15.53
CA LEU A 151 15.70 24.30 15.32
C LEU A 151 15.04 22.91 15.25
N GLY A 152 13.99 22.70 16.05
CA GLY A 152 13.17 21.49 16.02
C GLY A 152 12.46 21.29 14.68
N ILE A 153 11.91 22.35 14.07
CA ILE A 153 11.34 22.31 12.71
C ILE A 153 12.39 21.89 11.70
N LEU A 154 13.55 22.54 11.71
CA LEU A 154 14.62 22.25 10.74
C LEU A 154 15.14 20.82 10.89
N GLY A 155 15.46 20.41 12.13
CA GLY A 155 15.93 19.05 12.42
C GLY A 155 14.87 17.98 12.09
N GLY A 156 13.63 18.22 12.50
CA GLY A 156 12.50 17.34 12.21
C GLY A 156 12.24 17.21 10.71
N SER A 157 12.25 18.34 9.97
CA SER A 157 12.09 18.32 8.52
C SER A 157 13.20 17.54 7.81
N ALA A 158 14.45 17.72 8.25
CA ALA A 158 15.59 17.00 7.69
C ALA A 158 15.47 15.49 7.94
N ILE A 159 15.16 15.08 9.17
CA ILE A 159 14.94 13.67 9.53
C ILE A 159 13.75 13.09 8.77
N GLY A 160 12.61 13.80 8.75
CA GLY A 160 11.41 13.38 8.05
C GLY A 160 11.63 13.26 6.53
N GLY A 161 12.40 14.17 5.94
CA GLY A 161 12.79 14.12 4.53
C GLY A 161 13.67 12.92 4.21
N VAL A 162 14.65 12.60 5.05
CA VAL A 162 15.52 11.41 4.88
C VAL A 162 14.70 10.13 5.04
N ILE A 163 13.92 9.99 6.12
CA ILE A 163 13.10 8.80 6.37
C ILE A 163 12.05 8.64 5.26
N GLY A 164 11.34 9.72 4.92
CA GLY A 164 10.35 9.72 3.85
C GLY A 164 10.97 9.37 2.50
N GLY A 165 12.16 9.89 2.19
CA GLY A 165 12.90 9.58 0.97
C GLY A 165 13.32 8.11 0.89
N VAL A 166 13.81 7.53 1.99
CA VAL A 166 14.17 6.11 2.06
C VAL A 166 12.94 5.23 1.90
N VAL A 167 11.84 5.54 2.61
CA VAL A 167 10.58 4.78 2.53
C VAL A 167 9.99 4.87 1.12
N ALA A 168 9.79 6.08 0.60
CA ALA A 168 9.21 6.32 -0.72
C ALA A 168 10.11 5.75 -1.84
N GLY A 169 11.43 5.95 -1.76
CA GLY A 169 12.39 5.41 -2.71
C GLY A 169 12.42 3.88 -2.72
N SER A 170 12.37 3.25 -1.54
CA SER A 170 12.32 1.78 -1.44
C SER A 170 11.04 1.19 -2.01
N GLN A 171 9.89 1.85 -1.77
CA GLN A 171 8.61 1.46 -2.37
C GLN A 171 8.65 1.59 -3.89
N HIS A 172 9.14 2.73 -4.41
CA HIS A 172 9.29 2.96 -5.84
C HIS A 172 10.20 1.91 -6.51
N LEU A 173 11.34 1.60 -5.90
CA LEU A 173 12.25 0.56 -6.39
C LEU A 173 11.64 -0.84 -6.33
N ALA A 174 10.87 -1.15 -5.29
CA ALA A 174 10.19 -2.43 -5.18
C ALA A 174 9.07 -2.58 -6.22
N MET A 175 8.33 -1.51 -6.49
CA MET A 175 7.37 -1.45 -7.60
C MET A 175 8.07 -1.69 -8.94
N ARG A 176 9.11 -0.91 -9.23
CA ARG A 176 9.87 -1.04 -10.47
C ARG A 176 10.38 -2.46 -10.68
N ARG A 177 10.89 -3.12 -9.62
CA ARG A 177 11.32 -4.52 -9.67
C ARG A 177 10.17 -5.50 -9.85
N ALA A 178 9.02 -5.24 -9.27
CA ALA A 178 7.83 -6.08 -9.44
C ALA A 178 7.31 -6.02 -10.87
N TYR A 179 7.27 -4.83 -11.47
CA TYR A 179 6.84 -4.63 -12.86
C TYR A 179 7.91 -5.03 -13.88
N SER A 180 9.21 -5.02 -13.54
CA SER A 180 10.27 -5.47 -14.44
C SER A 180 10.38 -6.99 -14.52
N ARG A 181 9.68 -7.76 -13.66
CA ARG A 181 9.61 -9.21 -13.81
C ARG A 181 8.84 -9.56 -15.07
N SER A 182 9.43 -10.43 -15.88
CA SER A 182 8.91 -10.84 -17.19
C SER A 182 7.67 -11.74 -17.13
N GLU A 183 7.18 -12.08 -15.95
CA GLU A 183 5.99 -12.92 -15.82
C GLU A 183 4.73 -12.12 -16.14
N PRO A 184 3.93 -12.55 -17.15
CA PRO A 184 2.67 -11.89 -17.48
C PRO A 184 1.71 -11.91 -16.29
N GLY A 185 0.97 -10.82 -16.12
CA GLY A 185 -0.06 -10.72 -15.09
C GLY A 185 -1.17 -11.74 -15.32
N GLU A 186 -1.71 -12.24 -14.23
CA GLU A 186 -2.79 -13.23 -14.23
C GLU A 186 -4.04 -12.65 -13.55
N VAL A 187 -5.21 -13.00 -14.08
CA VAL A 187 -6.52 -12.69 -13.50
C VAL A 187 -7.31 -13.98 -13.38
N ALA A 188 -7.97 -14.18 -12.24
CA ALA A 188 -8.89 -15.27 -12.00
C ALA A 188 -10.11 -14.77 -11.22
N LEU A 189 -11.30 -15.12 -11.70
CA LEU A 189 -12.58 -14.69 -11.14
C LEU A 189 -13.37 -15.92 -10.71
N GLY A 190 -13.79 -15.94 -9.45
CA GLY A 190 -14.73 -16.88 -8.89
C GLY A 190 -16.00 -16.17 -8.46
N ARG A 191 -16.98 -16.90 -7.90
CA ARG A 191 -18.27 -16.33 -7.48
C ARG A 191 -18.10 -15.23 -6.43
N ASP A 192 -17.25 -15.45 -5.41
CA ASP A 192 -17.02 -14.53 -4.30
C ASP A 192 -15.53 -14.19 -4.12
N GLU A 193 -14.72 -14.64 -5.04
CA GLU A 193 -13.26 -14.53 -4.97
C GLU A 193 -12.72 -13.93 -6.28
N VAL A 194 -11.86 -12.93 -6.16
CA VAL A 194 -11.22 -12.27 -7.30
C VAL A 194 -9.72 -12.24 -7.07
N TYR A 195 -8.97 -12.71 -8.03
CA TYR A 195 -7.53 -12.54 -8.08
C TYR A 195 -7.17 -11.73 -9.32
N ALA A 196 -6.43 -10.67 -9.15
CA ALA A 196 -5.97 -9.87 -10.27
C ALA A 196 -4.58 -9.29 -9.97
N LEU A 197 -3.62 -9.59 -10.82
CA LEU A 197 -2.28 -8.98 -10.82
C LEU A 197 -1.56 -9.00 -9.46
N GLY A 198 -1.71 -10.08 -8.68
CA GLY A 198 -1.11 -10.22 -7.36
C GLY A 198 -2.02 -9.84 -6.20
N ASN A 199 -3.17 -9.19 -6.47
CA ASN A 199 -4.16 -8.89 -5.46
C ASN A 199 -5.22 -9.99 -5.41
N TYR A 200 -5.64 -10.33 -4.21
CA TYR A 200 -6.66 -11.34 -3.98
C TYR A 200 -7.72 -10.79 -3.04
N PHE A 201 -8.95 -10.88 -3.48
CA PHE A 201 -10.12 -10.56 -2.70
C PHE A 201 -10.96 -11.83 -2.47
N LYS A 202 -11.45 -11.97 -1.25
CA LYS A 202 -12.44 -12.99 -0.90
C LYS A 202 -13.56 -12.35 -0.12
N GLY A 203 -14.76 -12.45 -0.65
CA GLY A 203 -15.97 -12.07 0.05
C GLY A 203 -16.22 -12.93 1.28
N ASN A 204 -16.80 -12.35 2.32
CA ASN A 204 -17.29 -13.08 3.49
C ASN A 204 -18.82 -13.14 3.55
N GLY A 205 -19.47 -12.65 2.49
CA GLY A 205 -20.94 -12.68 2.32
C GLY A 205 -21.72 -11.65 3.13
N THR A 206 -21.14 -11.08 4.19
CA THR A 206 -21.85 -10.15 5.10
C THR A 206 -21.32 -8.72 5.05
N SER A 207 -20.03 -8.54 5.19
CA SER A 207 -19.41 -7.22 5.27
C SER A 207 -18.44 -6.91 4.12
N SER A 208 -18.05 -7.92 3.38
CA SER A 208 -17.22 -7.77 2.18
C SER A 208 -17.70 -8.75 1.11
N TYR A 209 -17.98 -8.24 -0.08
CA TYR A 209 -18.48 -9.04 -1.21
C TYR A 209 -18.24 -8.32 -2.53
N VAL A 210 -18.25 -9.08 -3.62
CA VAL A 210 -18.29 -8.51 -4.96
C VAL A 210 -19.69 -7.98 -5.19
N ARG A 211 -19.83 -6.65 -5.30
CA ARG A 211 -21.13 -5.96 -5.41
C ARG A 211 -21.69 -6.06 -6.83
N ARG A 212 -20.83 -5.80 -7.81
CA ARG A 212 -21.21 -5.76 -9.22
C ARG A 212 -20.03 -6.13 -10.08
N VAL A 213 -20.32 -6.81 -11.17
CA VAL A 213 -19.35 -7.06 -12.25
C VAL A 213 -20.01 -6.64 -13.56
N THR A 214 -19.39 -5.72 -14.28
CA THR A 214 -19.89 -5.22 -15.58
C THR A 214 -18.80 -5.27 -16.62
N LEU A 215 -19.15 -5.65 -17.85
CA LEU A 215 -18.24 -5.66 -18.98
C LEU A 215 -18.50 -4.42 -19.84
N HIS A 216 -17.47 -3.62 -20.05
CA HIS A 216 -17.48 -2.46 -20.91
C HIS A 216 -16.83 -2.83 -22.25
N HIS A 217 -17.61 -2.69 -23.34
CA HIS A 217 -17.17 -3.07 -24.69
C HIS A 217 -16.38 -1.98 -25.43
N ASP A 218 -16.13 -0.86 -24.75
CA ASP A 218 -15.26 0.20 -25.30
C ASP A 218 -13.85 -0.35 -25.51
N ALA A 219 -13.20 0.08 -26.58
CA ALA A 219 -11.84 -0.39 -26.86
C ALA A 219 -10.80 0.35 -25.98
N PRO A 220 -10.01 -0.36 -25.15
CA PRO A 220 -9.99 -1.81 -24.93
C PRO A 220 -11.15 -2.31 -24.06
N VAL A 221 -11.63 -3.54 -24.32
CA VAL A 221 -12.68 -4.17 -23.52
C VAL A 221 -12.20 -4.32 -22.07
N ARG A 222 -13.05 -3.92 -21.11
CA ARG A 222 -12.71 -3.88 -19.70
C ARG A 222 -13.78 -4.52 -18.83
N LEU A 223 -13.34 -5.24 -17.82
CA LEU A 223 -14.20 -5.76 -16.77
C LEU A 223 -14.11 -4.86 -15.54
N HIS A 224 -15.22 -4.27 -15.17
CA HIS A 224 -15.36 -3.46 -13.97
C HIS A 224 -15.88 -4.33 -12.84
N VAL A 225 -15.09 -4.46 -11.78
CA VAL A 225 -15.42 -5.26 -10.59
C VAL A 225 -15.54 -4.30 -9.40
N GLU A 226 -16.75 -4.11 -8.92
CA GLU A 226 -17.04 -3.33 -7.71
C GLU A 226 -16.99 -4.24 -6.49
N ILE A 227 -16.14 -3.90 -5.55
CA ILE A 227 -15.93 -4.64 -4.31
C ILE A 227 -16.40 -3.80 -3.12
N GLN A 228 -17.33 -4.34 -2.36
CA GLN A 228 -17.73 -3.77 -1.08
C GLN A 228 -16.78 -4.26 -0.01
N LEU A 229 -16.13 -3.35 0.70
CA LEU A 229 -15.28 -3.64 1.84
C LEU A 229 -16.02 -3.41 3.17
N PRO A 230 -15.55 -3.98 4.28
CA PRO A 230 -16.15 -3.74 5.59
C PRO A 230 -16.19 -2.25 5.91
N PRO A 231 -17.28 -1.76 6.51
CA PRO A 231 -17.42 -0.36 6.88
C PRO A 231 -16.28 0.04 7.82
N ARG A 232 -15.62 1.15 7.50
CA ARG A 232 -14.66 1.81 8.38
C ARG A 232 -15.35 2.93 9.15
N VAL A 233 -14.62 3.58 10.06
CA VAL A 233 -15.12 4.70 10.90
C VAL A 233 -15.82 5.82 10.08
N ARG A 234 -15.51 5.93 8.78
CA ARG A 234 -16.09 6.94 7.88
C ARG A 234 -17.19 6.43 6.93
N GLY A 235 -17.67 5.20 7.11
CA GLY A 235 -18.73 4.59 6.29
C GLY A 235 -18.27 3.41 5.44
N PRO A 236 -19.15 2.94 4.54
CA PRO A 236 -18.83 1.85 3.62
C PRO A 236 -17.68 2.25 2.69
N VAL A 237 -16.76 1.33 2.47
CA VAL A 237 -15.64 1.53 1.54
C VAL A 237 -15.92 0.69 0.31
N GLU A 238 -15.99 1.35 -0.84
CA GLU A 238 -16.12 0.70 -2.14
C GLU A 238 -14.76 0.78 -2.85
N GLU A 239 -14.36 -0.32 -3.45
CA GLU A 239 -13.16 -0.41 -4.27
C GLU A 239 -13.58 -0.92 -5.65
N ALA A 240 -13.11 -0.27 -6.69
CA ALA A 240 -13.42 -0.64 -8.06
C ALA A 240 -12.14 -1.09 -8.77
N TRP A 241 -12.19 -2.26 -9.41
CA TRP A 241 -11.10 -2.78 -10.22
C TRP A 241 -11.50 -2.76 -11.70
N MET A 242 -10.71 -2.09 -12.51
CA MET A 242 -10.86 -2.05 -13.96
C MET A 242 -9.84 -2.98 -14.62
N LEU A 243 -10.27 -4.16 -15.04
CA LEU A 243 -9.40 -5.21 -15.57
C LEU A 243 -9.55 -5.28 -17.10
N PRO A 244 -8.49 -5.06 -17.89
CA PRO A 244 -8.56 -5.28 -19.32
C PRO A 244 -8.83 -6.75 -19.62
N VAL A 245 -9.72 -7.00 -20.57
CA VAL A 245 -10.06 -8.35 -20.98
C VAL A 245 -9.41 -8.63 -22.34
N PRO A 246 -8.53 -9.63 -22.48
CA PRO A 246 -7.98 -10.02 -23.76
C PRO A 246 -9.09 -10.39 -24.74
N SER A 247 -8.94 -10.02 -26.03
CA SER A 247 -9.99 -10.21 -27.04
C SER A 247 -10.48 -11.64 -27.16
N HIS A 248 -9.59 -12.61 -26.98
CA HIS A 248 -9.92 -14.04 -27.03
C HIS A 248 -10.69 -14.55 -25.80
N MET A 249 -10.75 -13.75 -24.73
CA MET A 249 -11.44 -14.10 -23.48
C MET A 249 -12.81 -13.44 -23.33
N VAL A 250 -13.15 -12.47 -24.18
CA VAL A 250 -14.38 -11.66 -24.06
C VAL A 250 -15.63 -12.55 -24.03
N GLU A 251 -15.77 -13.47 -24.98
CA GLU A 251 -16.90 -14.40 -25.03
C GLU A 251 -17.03 -15.28 -23.79
N MET A 252 -15.89 -15.72 -23.24
CA MET A 252 -15.88 -16.55 -22.03
C MET A 252 -16.29 -15.72 -20.81
N VAL A 253 -15.78 -14.50 -20.69
CA VAL A 253 -16.15 -13.57 -19.60
C VAL A 253 -17.64 -13.25 -19.67
N GLU A 254 -18.20 -12.93 -20.84
CA GLU A 254 -19.63 -12.70 -21.04
C GLU A 254 -20.49 -13.86 -20.57
N ARG A 255 -20.09 -15.09 -20.91
CA ARG A 255 -20.81 -16.32 -20.51
C ARG A 255 -20.81 -16.51 -19.01
N VAL A 256 -19.77 -16.11 -18.32
CA VAL A 256 -19.60 -16.31 -16.85
C VAL A 256 -20.14 -15.13 -16.06
N LEU A 257 -20.29 -13.97 -16.70
CA LEU A 257 -20.75 -12.73 -16.03
C LEU A 257 -21.99 -12.91 -15.14
N PRO A 258 -23.06 -13.62 -15.58
CA PRO A 258 -24.23 -13.85 -14.74
C PRO A 258 -23.95 -14.68 -13.47
N MET A 259 -22.87 -15.49 -13.48
CA MET A 259 -22.48 -16.32 -12.35
C MET A 259 -21.58 -15.56 -11.35
N LEU A 260 -20.96 -14.46 -11.81
CA LEU A 260 -20.06 -13.62 -11.00
C LEU A 260 -20.82 -12.53 -10.23
N ALA A 261 -21.95 -12.08 -10.75
CA ALA A 261 -22.79 -11.13 -10.06
C ALA A 261 -23.52 -11.87 -8.92
N PRO A 262 -23.41 -11.45 -7.65
CA PRO A 262 -24.29 -11.95 -6.64
C PRO A 262 -25.72 -11.64 -7.10
N GLU A 263 -26.61 -12.62 -7.06
CA GLU A 263 -28.04 -12.35 -7.17
C GLU A 263 -28.33 -11.24 -6.17
N SER A 264 -28.72 -10.07 -6.66
CA SER A 264 -29.09 -8.93 -5.85
C SER A 264 -30.16 -9.41 -4.86
N ASN A 265 -29.74 -9.70 -3.65
CA ASN A 265 -30.68 -9.93 -2.55
C ASN A 265 -31.33 -8.56 -2.30
N PRO A 266 -32.66 -8.40 -2.52
CA PRO A 266 -33.38 -7.16 -2.44
C PRO A 266 -33.33 -6.54 -1.03
#